data_fba0d89943a905a322a83f32a4785acc
#
_entry.id   fba0d89943a905a322a83f32a4785acc
#
_cell.length_a   1.000
_cell.length_b   1.000
_cell.length_c   1.000
_cell.angle_alpha   90.00
_cell.angle_beta   90.00
_cell.angle_gamma   90.00
#
_symmetry.space_group_name_H-M   'P 1'
#
loop_
_entity.id
_entity.type
_entity.pdbx_description
1 polymer ?
#
loop_
_entity_poly.entity_id
_entity_poly.type
_entity_poly.pdbx_seq_one_letter_code
_entity_poly.pdbx_strand_id
1 'polypeptide(L)'
;EGNPAEIAFVLPAAFMRDAEGNIGTVETDLVEENGKIQVALNCDEDFLQNAVYPVVVDPLIQTEEHSSAMEDNFVTSSAPNTVQSYSQARLRICKNTSYGECRSFLKFTDLPFFMPSNMVTKAYLRMSLYTKQGTRAVPVYVKEVLGDWSSQTITWNNQPSLSEHDVDVA
;
A
#
# COMPACT_ATOMS: atom_id res chain seq x y z
N GLU A 1 26.10 20.78 -0.37
CA GLU A 1 25.67 19.67 -1.27
C GLU A 1 24.45 19.06 -0.61
N GLY A 2 23.23 19.43 -1.11
CA GLY A 2 22.00 18.89 -0.57
C GLY A 2 21.84 17.43 -1.00
N ASN A 3 21.40 16.62 -0.07
CA ASN A 3 20.98 15.25 -0.36
C ASN A 3 19.91 15.31 -1.47
N PRO A 4 19.96 14.49 -2.53
CA PRO A 4 18.89 14.48 -3.51
C PRO A 4 17.56 14.21 -2.77
N ALA A 5 16.54 15.00 -3.08
CA ALA A 5 15.21 14.83 -2.48
C ALA A 5 14.74 13.40 -2.74
N GLU A 6 14.47 12.67 -1.68
CA GLU A 6 13.92 11.34 -1.77
C GLU A 6 12.45 11.44 -2.21
N ILE A 7 12.07 10.69 -3.24
CA ILE A 7 10.68 10.65 -3.71
C ILE A 7 9.87 9.85 -2.70
N ALA A 8 9.00 10.52 -1.95
CA ALA A 8 8.15 9.88 -0.96
C ALA A 8 6.96 9.15 -1.61
N PHE A 9 6.41 9.72 -2.67
CA PHE A 9 5.31 9.12 -3.45
C PHE A 9 5.23 9.73 -4.84
N VAL A 10 4.55 9.05 -5.74
CA VAL A 10 4.24 9.51 -7.09
C VAL A 10 2.73 9.65 -7.22
N LEU A 11 2.31 10.77 -7.79
CA LEU A 11 0.93 10.98 -8.24
C LEU A 11 0.88 10.73 -9.76
N PRO A 12 0.47 9.54 -10.21
CA PRO A 12 0.18 9.33 -11.62
C PRO A 12 -0.94 10.26 -12.09
N ALA A 13 -1.03 10.46 -13.40
CA ALA A 13 -2.11 11.26 -13.96
C ALA A 13 -3.47 10.71 -13.49
N ALA A 14 -4.24 11.56 -12.84
CA ALA A 14 -5.61 11.25 -12.45
C ALA A 14 -6.48 11.17 -13.71
N PHE A 15 -7.53 10.39 -13.64
CA PHE A 15 -8.53 10.30 -14.70
C PHE A 15 -9.93 10.27 -14.10
N MET A 16 -10.92 10.56 -14.91
CA MET A 16 -12.31 10.35 -14.52
C MET A 16 -12.98 9.36 -15.47
N ARG A 17 -14.00 8.70 -14.95
CA ARG A 17 -14.78 7.72 -15.70
C ARG A 17 -16.27 7.95 -15.45
N ASP A 18 -17.05 7.96 -16.51
CA ASP A 18 -18.50 8.03 -16.44
C ASP A 18 -19.16 6.64 -16.24
N ALA A 19 -20.46 6.62 -16.09
CA ALA A 19 -21.23 5.39 -15.86
C ALA A 19 -21.20 4.42 -17.05
N GLU A 20 -20.93 4.89 -18.27
CA GLU A 20 -20.76 4.07 -19.47
C GLU A 20 -19.31 3.60 -19.68
N GLY A 21 -18.38 4.08 -18.85
CA GLY A 21 -16.98 3.70 -18.92
C GLY A 21 -16.13 4.60 -19.82
N ASN A 22 -16.67 5.71 -20.32
CA ASN A 22 -15.88 6.71 -21.03
C ASN A 22 -14.88 7.36 -20.09
N ILE A 23 -13.69 7.70 -20.59
CA ILE A 23 -12.58 8.24 -19.80
C ILE A 23 -12.34 9.69 -20.17
N GLY A 24 -12.31 10.56 -19.15
CA GLY A 24 -11.92 11.95 -19.26
C GLY A 24 -10.60 12.24 -18.53
N THR A 25 -9.94 13.32 -18.92
CA THR A 25 -8.68 13.77 -18.32
C THR A 25 -8.91 14.58 -17.06
N VAL A 26 -7.94 14.49 -16.13
CA VAL A 26 -7.90 15.29 -14.90
C VAL A 26 -6.48 15.82 -14.74
N GLU A 27 -6.34 17.14 -14.70
CA GLU A 27 -5.05 17.75 -14.36
C GLU A 27 -4.88 17.80 -12.85
N THR A 28 -3.68 17.52 -12.40
CA THR A 28 -3.36 17.46 -10.96
C THR A 28 -2.33 18.52 -10.63
N ASP A 29 -2.68 19.45 -9.75
CA ASP A 29 -1.79 20.49 -9.25
C ASP A 29 -1.52 20.31 -7.76
N LEU A 30 -0.29 20.61 -7.35
CA LEU A 30 0.08 20.73 -5.94
C LEU A 30 0.07 22.20 -5.54
N VAL A 31 -0.82 22.54 -4.61
CA VAL A 31 -0.96 23.91 -4.10
C VAL A 31 -0.56 23.95 -2.65
N GLU A 32 0.37 24.85 -2.29
CA GLU A 32 0.72 25.11 -0.90
C GLU A 32 -0.13 26.28 -0.36
N GLU A 33 -0.93 26.00 0.65
CA GLU A 33 -1.75 27.01 1.33
C GLU A 33 -1.64 26.85 2.85
N ASN A 34 -1.26 27.93 3.54
CA ASN A 34 -1.11 27.97 5.01
C ASN A 34 -0.15 26.87 5.56
N GLY A 35 0.95 26.57 4.84
CA GLY A 35 1.90 25.54 5.22
C GLY A 35 1.39 24.10 5.06
N LYS A 36 0.31 23.92 4.31
CA LYS A 36 -0.23 22.61 3.94
C LYS A 36 -0.18 22.45 2.42
N ILE A 37 0.22 21.25 2.00
CA ILE A 37 0.16 20.87 0.59
C ILE A 37 -1.24 20.32 0.32
N GLN A 38 -1.90 20.84 -0.69
CA GLN A 38 -3.19 20.38 -1.19
C GLN A 38 -3.01 19.84 -2.60
N VAL A 39 -3.74 18.80 -2.94
CA VAL A 39 -3.86 18.29 -4.29
C VAL A 39 -5.14 18.87 -4.90
N ALA A 40 -4.98 19.71 -5.90
CA ALA A 40 -6.11 20.24 -6.68
C ALA A 40 -6.29 19.35 -7.92
N LEU A 41 -7.53 18.93 -8.16
CA LEU A 41 -7.90 18.14 -9.33
C LEU A 41 -8.78 19.01 -10.24
N ASN A 42 -8.27 19.33 -11.41
CA ASN A 42 -8.97 20.11 -12.42
C ASN A 42 -9.56 19.15 -13.47
N CYS A 43 -10.85 18.93 -13.38
CA CYS A 43 -11.58 18.05 -14.27
C CYS A 43 -11.89 18.74 -15.60
N ASP A 44 -11.82 18.00 -16.71
CA ASP A 44 -12.21 18.48 -18.02
C ASP A 44 -13.72 18.78 -18.06
N GLU A 45 -14.05 20.06 -18.23
CA GLU A 45 -15.44 20.53 -18.23
C GLU A 45 -16.24 20.01 -19.42
N ASP A 46 -15.63 19.89 -20.60
CA ASP A 46 -16.29 19.38 -21.78
C ASP A 46 -16.68 17.90 -21.61
N PHE A 47 -15.83 17.12 -20.97
CA PHE A 47 -16.15 15.75 -20.59
C PHE A 47 -17.33 15.71 -19.60
N LEU A 48 -17.28 16.52 -18.53
CA LEU A 48 -18.33 16.55 -17.51
C LEU A 48 -19.70 16.94 -18.06
N GLN A 49 -19.75 17.84 -19.03
CA GLN A 49 -21.00 18.28 -19.67
C GLN A 49 -21.65 17.16 -20.52
N ASN A 50 -20.85 16.25 -21.07
CA ASN A 50 -21.34 15.19 -21.96
C ASN A 50 -21.38 13.80 -21.28
N ALA A 51 -20.89 13.68 -20.06
CA ALA A 51 -20.77 12.41 -19.34
C ALA A 51 -22.11 11.84 -18.89
N VAL A 52 -22.20 10.53 -18.84
CA VAL A 52 -23.31 9.83 -18.21
C VAL A 52 -23.00 9.65 -16.72
N TYR A 53 -23.74 10.33 -15.85
CA TYR A 53 -23.51 10.32 -14.40
C TYR A 53 -23.94 8.98 -13.75
N PRO A 54 -23.27 8.52 -12.67
CA PRO A 54 -22.23 9.25 -11.93
C PRO A 54 -20.86 9.22 -12.63
N VAL A 55 -20.11 10.31 -12.49
CA VAL A 55 -18.70 10.38 -12.86
C VAL A 55 -17.84 10.12 -11.63
N VAL A 56 -16.88 9.22 -11.75
CA VAL A 56 -15.92 8.89 -10.70
C VAL A 56 -14.57 9.46 -11.11
N VAL A 57 -13.94 10.25 -10.24
CA VAL A 57 -12.57 10.72 -10.37
C VAL A 57 -11.67 9.79 -9.58
N ASP A 58 -10.61 9.27 -10.20
CA ASP A 58 -9.70 8.30 -9.59
C ASP A 58 -8.27 8.88 -9.53
N PRO A 59 -7.90 9.59 -8.45
CA PRO A 59 -6.53 9.95 -8.19
C PRO A 59 -5.79 8.73 -7.62
N LEU A 60 -4.83 8.18 -8.35
CA LEU A 60 -3.97 7.12 -7.87
C LEU A 60 -2.76 7.72 -7.13
N ILE A 61 -2.46 7.23 -5.94
CA ILE A 61 -1.22 7.54 -5.22
C ILE A 61 -0.41 6.26 -5.14
N GLN A 62 0.84 6.34 -5.58
CA GLN A 62 1.78 5.22 -5.51
C GLN A 62 2.96 5.62 -4.63
N THR A 63 3.33 4.74 -3.70
CA THR A 63 4.62 4.82 -3.01
C THR A 63 5.65 4.04 -3.82
N GLU A 64 6.86 4.59 -3.94
CA GLU A 64 7.96 3.88 -4.59
C GLU A 64 8.35 2.63 -3.80
N GLU A 65 8.75 1.58 -4.52
CA GLU A 65 9.42 0.43 -3.91
C GLU A 65 10.69 0.92 -3.20
N HIS A 66 10.89 0.53 -1.94
CA HIS A 66 12.01 0.94 -1.10
C HIS A 66 12.01 2.40 -0.63
N SER A 67 10.89 3.09 -0.67
CA SER A 67 10.80 4.41 -0.06
C SER A 67 10.86 4.30 1.47
N SER A 68 11.38 5.34 2.14
CA SER A 68 11.32 5.47 3.60
C SER A 68 9.89 5.50 4.15
N ALA A 69 8.91 5.67 3.26
CA ALA A 69 7.48 5.67 3.54
C ALA A 69 6.88 4.28 3.81
N MET A 70 7.67 3.21 3.74
CA MET A 70 7.21 1.86 3.98
C MET A 70 8.18 1.09 4.88
N GLU A 71 7.65 0.47 5.92
CA GLU A 71 8.36 -0.55 6.69
C GLU A 71 7.81 -1.93 6.33
N ASP A 72 8.70 -2.87 6.10
CA ASP A 72 8.34 -4.26 5.88
C ASP A 72 9.30 -5.22 6.57
N ASN A 73 8.81 -6.37 6.98
CA ASN A 73 9.61 -7.50 7.43
C ASN A 73 8.73 -8.76 7.45
N PHE A 74 9.34 -9.92 7.64
CA PHE A 74 8.61 -11.14 7.93
C PHE A 74 9.11 -11.79 9.21
N VAL A 75 8.26 -12.56 9.84
CA VAL A 75 8.59 -13.35 11.04
C VAL A 75 8.41 -14.84 10.76
N THR A 76 9.14 -15.68 11.47
CA THR A 76 9.08 -17.13 11.29
C THR A 76 9.05 -17.86 12.63
N SER A 77 8.19 -18.86 12.74
CA SER A 77 8.07 -19.66 13.97
C SER A 77 9.28 -20.58 14.21
N SER A 78 10.10 -20.86 13.19
CA SER A 78 11.32 -21.66 13.36
C SER A 78 12.47 -20.89 14.00
N ALA A 79 12.42 -19.55 14.01
CA ALA A 79 13.40 -18.68 14.66
C ALA A 79 12.68 -17.57 15.45
N PRO A 80 12.00 -17.93 16.55
CA PRO A 80 10.97 -17.08 17.16
C PRO A 80 11.50 -15.81 17.82
N ASN A 81 12.77 -15.75 18.15
CA ASN A 81 13.41 -14.58 18.77
C ASN A 81 14.35 -13.82 17.82
N THR A 82 14.41 -14.21 16.55
CA THR A 82 15.30 -13.61 15.57
C THR A 82 14.57 -12.62 14.69
N VAL A 83 15.05 -11.39 14.64
CA VAL A 83 14.64 -10.43 13.63
C VAL A 83 15.16 -10.90 12.28
N GLN A 84 14.29 -11.05 11.30
CA GLN A 84 14.70 -11.46 9.97
C GLN A 84 15.47 -10.33 9.30
N SER A 85 16.51 -10.70 8.57
CA SER A 85 17.44 -9.69 8.06
C SER A 85 16.74 -8.77 7.05
N TYR A 86 16.79 -7.48 7.32
CA TYR A 86 16.44 -6.37 6.45
C TYR A 86 17.10 -6.43 5.05
N SER A 87 18.21 -7.12 4.91
CA SER A 87 18.91 -7.27 3.64
C SER A 87 18.28 -8.27 2.66
N GLN A 88 17.25 -9.00 3.10
CA GLN A 88 16.49 -9.86 2.21
C GLN A 88 15.29 -9.09 1.66
N ALA A 89 15.46 -8.47 0.51
CA ALA A 89 14.43 -7.73 -0.24
C ALA A 89 13.20 -8.60 -0.63
N ARG A 90 12.71 -9.45 0.27
CA ARG A 90 11.63 -10.41 -0.02
C ARG A 90 10.85 -10.73 1.22
N LEU A 91 9.58 -10.49 1.16
CA LEU A 91 8.61 -10.97 2.12
C LEU A 91 8.35 -12.48 1.92
N ARG A 92 7.97 -13.16 2.99
CA ARG A 92 7.66 -14.60 2.95
C ARG A 92 6.34 -14.91 3.60
N ILE A 93 5.53 -15.65 2.89
CA ILE A 93 4.31 -16.26 3.41
C ILE A 93 4.47 -17.77 3.22
N CYS A 94 4.60 -18.50 4.30
CA CYS A 94 4.84 -19.93 4.21
C CYS A 94 4.35 -20.71 5.44
N LYS A 95 4.13 -22.01 5.21
CA LYS A 95 4.00 -23.00 6.25
C LYS A 95 4.70 -24.27 5.78
N ASN A 96 5.92 -24.50 6.27
CA ASN A 96 6.75 -25.62 5.84
C ASN A 96 7.70 -26.08 6.95
N THR A 97 8.44 -27.15 6.71
CA THR A 97 9.36 -27.74 7.70
C THR A 97 10.61 -26.90 7.97
N SER A 98 11.05 -26.08 7.00
CA SER A 98 12.31 -25.32 7.13
C SER A 98 12.11 -24.00 7.87
N TYR A 99 10.99 -23.30 7.59
CA TYR A 99 10.70 -22.00 8.19
C TYR A 99 9.56 -22.03 9.21
N GLY A 100 8.89 -23.17 9.36
CA GLY A 100 7.66 -23.22 10.14
C GLY A 100 6.55 -22.41 9.46
N GLU A 101 5.85 -21.60 10.25
CA GLU A 101 4.89 -20.61 9.74
C GLU A 101 5.59 -19.27 9.55
N CYS A 102 5.37 -18.62 8.42
CA CYS A 102 5.86 -17.28 8.13
C CYS A 102 4.69 -16.32 7.96
N ARG A 103 4.85 -15.13 8.50
CA ARG A 103 3.93 -13.99 8.33
C ARG A 103 4.72 -12.78 7.88
N SER A 104 4.21 -12.05 6.91
CA SER A 104 4.79 -10.81 6.43
C SER A 104 4.02 -9.62 6.97
N PHE A 105 4.73 -8.60 7.38
CA PHE A 105 4.21 -7.36 7.92
C PHE A 105 4.59 -6.21 7.00
N LEU A 106 3.64 -5.33 6.73
CA LEU A 106 3.79 -4.13 5.92
C LEU A 106 3.16 -2.97 6.68
N LYS A 107 3.85 -1.85 6.73
CA LYS A 107 3.34 -0.61 7.31
C LYS A 107 3.72 0.55 6.38
N PHE A 108 2.72 1.33 6.00
CA PHE A 108 2.89 2.55 5.24
C PHE A 108 2.93 3.72 6.23
N THR A 109 4.08 4.40 6.30
CA THR A 109 4.34 5.44 7.31
C THR A 109 3.98 6.83 6.82
N ASP A 110 3.98 7.05 5.52
CA ASP A 110 3.81 8.35 4.87
C ASP A 110 2.65 8.40 3.88
N LEU A 111 1.54 7.74 4.23
CA LEU A 111 0.32 7.97 3.46
C LEU A 111 -0.11 9.43 3.61
N PRO A 112 -0.56 10.08 2.53
CA PRO A 112 -0.96 11.48 2.58
C PRO A 112 -2.08 11.69 3.61
N PHE A 113 -1.74 12.32 4.72
CA PHE A 113 -2.68 12.60 5.84
C PHE A 113 -3.80 13.58 5.46
N PHE A 114 -3.68 14.25 4.32
CA PHE A 114 -4.66 15.20 3.82
C PHE A 114 -5.86 14.53 3.12
N MET A 115 -5.81 13.21 2.92
CA MET A 115 -6.96 12.47 2.38
C MET A 115 -7.86 11.99 3.52
N PRO A 116 -9.02 12.62 3.73
CA PRO A 116 -9.99 12.07 4.67
C PRO A 116 -10.42 10.66 4.22
N SER A 117 -10.61 9.77 5.18
CA SER A 117 -10.95 8.37 4.90
C SER A 117 -12.21 8.19 4.04
N ASN A 118 -13.12 9.17 4.06
CA ASN A 118 -14.32 9.18 3.23
C ASN A 118 -14.09 9.52 1.76
N MET A 119 -12.88 9.96 1.39
CA MET A 119 -12.48 10.16 0.00
C MET A 119 -11.85 8.91 -0.63
N VAL A 120 -11.41 7.96 0.19
CA VAL A 120 -10.84 6.70 -0.31
C VAL A 120 -11.98 5.75 -0.67
N THR A 121 -12.28 5.62 -1.93
CA THR A 121 -13.32 4.69 -2.42
C THR A 121 -12.79 3.27 -2.60
N LYS A 122 -11.50 3.13 -2.90
CA LYS A 122 -10.83 1.85 -3.06
C LYS A 122 -9.35 1.98 -2.69
N ALA A 123 -8.79 0.92 -2.13
CA ALA A 123 -7.35 0.79 -1.91
C ALA A 123 -6.90 -0.58 -2.41
N TYR A 124 -5.76 -0.63 -3.07
CA TYR A 124 -5.19 -1.87 -3.58
C TYR A 124 -3.76 -2.04 -3.08
N LEU A 125 -3.50 -3.19 -2.47
CA LEU A 125 -2.14 -3.64 -2.21
C LEU A 125 -1.68 -4.49 -3.39
N ARG A 126 -0.72 -3.99 -4.18
CA ARG A 126 -0.14 -4.75 -5.29
C ARG A 126 1.17 -5.39 -4.82
N MET A 127 1.27 -6.68 -4.95
CA MET A 127 2.45 -7.45 -4.61
C MET A 127 2.89 -8.31 -5.79
N SER A 128 4.19 -8.37 -6.07
CA SER A 128 4.76 -9.21 -7.12
C SER A 128 5.20 -10.55 -6.54
N LEU A 129 4.71 -11.66 -7.10
CA LEU A 129 5.16 -12.99 -6.71
C LEU A 129 6.54 -13.26 -7.33
N TYR A 130 7.57 -13.28 -6.49
CA TYR A 130 8.92 -13.59 -6.95
C TYR A 130 9.13 -15.08 -7.24
N THR A 131 8.67 -15.94 -6.34
CA THR A 131 8.77 -17.39 -6.52
C THR A 131 7.73 -18.12 -5.70
N LYS A 132 7.28 -19.25 -6.21
CA LYS A 132 6.38 -20.17 -5.50
C LYS A 132 7.06 -21.54 -5.39
N GLN A 133 7.09 -22.08 -4.18
CA GLN A 133 7.50 -23.44 -3.92
C GLN A 133 6.28 -24.32 -3.65
N GLY A 134 6.26 -25.49 -4.29
CA GLY A 134 5.13 -26.41 -4.20
C GLY A 134 4.06 -26.18 -5.28
N THR A 135 3.23 -27.19 -5.47
CA THR A 135 2.19 -27.23 -6.53
C THR A 135 0.79 -26.88 -6.04
N ARG A 136 0.56 -26.89 -4.73
CA ARG A 136 -0.78 -26.61 -4.17
C ARG A 136 -1.03 -25.10 -4.14
N ALA A 137 -2.27 -24.72 -4.45
CA ALA A 137 -2.76 -23.38 -4.10
C ALA A 137 -2.89 -23.27 -2.59
N VAL A 138 -2.42 -22.15 -2.03
CA VAL A 138 -2.52 -21.84 -0.62
C VAL A 138 -3.20 -20.48 -0.51
N PRO A 139 -4.30 -20.36 0.25
CA PRO A 139 -4.93 -19.06 0.46
C PRO A 139 -3.99 -18.13 1.21
N VAL A 140 -3.96 -16.87 0.80
CA VAL A 140 -3.23 -15.79 1.45
C VAL A 140 -4.25 -14.86 2.09
N TYR A 141 -4.13 -14.65 3.40
CA TYR A 141 -5.03 -13.80 4.16
C TYR A 141 -4.35 -12.48 4.46
N VAL A 142 -5.03 -11.39 4.20
CA VAL A 142 -4.61 -10.03 4.57
C VAL A 142 -5.37 -9.63 5.83
N LYS A 143 -4.66 -9.27 6.90
CA LYS A 143 -5.23 -8.92 8.19
C LYS A 143 -4.73 -7.57 8.67
N GLU A 144 -5.59 -6.85 9.35
CA GLU A 144 -5.18 -5.64 10.05
C GLU A 144 -4.28 -5.98 11.23
N VAL A 145 -3.22 -5.19 11.42
CA VAL A 145 -2.29 -5.29 12.53
C VAL A 145 -2.75 -4.39 13.66
N LEU A 146 -3.04 -4.96 14.84
CA LEU A 146 -3.65 -4.27 15.99
C LEU A 146 -2.59 -3.78 17.01
N GLY A 147 -1.52 -3.16 16.56
CA GLY A 147 -0.50 -2.62 17.46
C GLY A 147 0.74 -2.15 16.74
N ASP A 148 1.55 -1.36 17.44
CA ASP A 148 2.78 -0.85 16.90
C ASP A 148 3.85 -1.95 16.75
N TRP A 149 4.65 -1.80 15.71
CA TRP A 149 5.79 -2.65 15.44
C TRP A 149 6.84 -1.90 14.61
N SER A 150 8.06 -2.41 14.60
CA SER A 150 9.13 -1.89 13.75
C SER A 150 9.81 -3.04 13.02
N SER A 151 10.14 -2.80 11.76
CA SER A 151 10.87 -3.73 10.91
C SER A 151 12.23 -4.14 11.48
N GLN A 152 12.81 -3.29 12.33
CA GLN A 152 14.11 -3.52 12.96
C GLN A 152 14.06 -4.41 14.20
N THR A 153 12.88 -4.61 14.79
CA THR A 153 12.76 -5.31 16.09
C THR A 153 11.72 -6.43 16.10
N ILE A 154 10.88 -6.54 15.08
CA ILE A 154 9.82 -7.54 15.03
C ILE A 154 10.37 -8.96 14.94
N THR A 155 9.83 -9.84 15.76
CA THR A 155 10.12 -11.27 15.80
C THR A 155 8.81 -12.06 15.90
N TRP A 156 8.87 -13.37 15.76
CA TRP A 156 7.69 -14.21 15.95
C TRP A 156 7.05 -14.06 17.35
N ASN A 157 7.88 -13.91 18.37
CA ASN A 157 7.40 -13.85 19.75
C ASN A 157 6.87 -12.47 20.18
N ASN A 158 7.30 -11.39 19.54
CA ASN A 158 6.85 -10.04 19.86
C ASN A 158 5.95 -9.40 18.80
N GLN A 159 5.55 -10.17 17.78
CA GLN A 159 4.63 -9.66 16.75
C GLN A 159 3.31 -9.18 17.38
N PRO A 160 2.73 -8.08 16.89
CA PRO A 160 1.46 -7.57 17.38
C PRO A 160 0.31 -8.52 17.07
N SER A 161 -0.80 -8.36 17.78
CA SER A 161 -2.04 -9.07 17.49
C SER A 161 -2.57 -8.69 16.12
N LEU A 162 -3.28 -9.60 15.49
CA LEU A 162 -3.94 -9.41 14.21
C LEU A 162 -5.46 -9.38 14.41
N SER A 163 -6.19 -8.69 13.55
CA SER A 163 -7.65 -8.72 13.54
C SER A 163 -8.17 -10.14 13.37
N GLU A 164 -9.31 -10.45 13.98
CA GLU A 164 -9.99 -11.73 13.79
C GLU A 164 -10.57 -11.86 12.37
N HIS A 165 -10.97 -10.72 11.80
CA HIS A 165 -11.52 -10.64 10.45
C HIS A 165 -10.41 -10.45 9.43
N ASP A 166 -10.57 -11.08 8.27
CA ASP A 166 -9.72 -10.83 7.12
C ASP A 166 -10.12 -9.51 6.47
N VAL A 167 -9.13 -8.72 6.04
CA VAL A 167 -9.36 -7.52 5.23
C VAL A 167 -9.61 -7.95 3.78
N ASP A 168 -8.83 -8.96 3.33
CA ASP A 168 -8.98 -9.56 2.01
C ASP A 168 -8.45 -11.00 2.02
N VAL A 169 -8.90 -11.81 1.03
CA VAL A 169 -8.47 -13.19 0.82
C VAL A 169 -8.14 -13.38 -0.65
N ALA A 170 -6.93 -13.77 -0.97
CA ALA A 170 -6.43 -14.00 -2.32
C ALA A 170 -6.00 -15.46 -2.56
#